data_7a4181be2620000bc7664df86a0a2dc9
#
_entry.id   7a4181be2620000bc7664df86a0a2dc9
#
_cell.length_a   1.000
_cell.length_b   1.000
_cell.length_c   1.000
_cell.angle_alpha   90.00
_cell.angle_beta   90.00
_cell.angle_gamma   90.00
#
_symmetry.space_group_name_H-M   'P 1'
#
loop_
_entity.id
_entity.type
_entity.pdbx_description
1 polymer ?
#
loop_
_entity_poly.entity_id
_entity_poly.type
_entity_poly.pdbx_seq_one_letter_code
_entity_poly.pdbx_strand_id
1 'polypeptide(L)'
;MLVLSVAVTLAACGRGDEDADSGVPQRVTSTTRLLEQAPAPDPVTPEGVAVVALREIYTWTPASEAPGESLRRARKWLGPSLIRTLDSSPTETAKPALQWADWARAGARVDAFTFASGERSPGATGGDVQQFKIGIEQTVAYPDGRTEALPPATVIATVVRTAEGWRLDAFG
;
A
#
# COMPACT_ATOMS: atom_id res chain seq x y z
N MET A 1 6.46 -68.39 -29.43
CA MET A 1 6.20 -67.90 -30.79
C MET A 1 6.52 -66.43 -30.88
N LEU A 2 7.58 -66.21 -31.61
CA LEU A 2 7.90 -65.10 -32.52
C LEU A 2 7.85 -63.66 -31.89
N VAL A 3 8.96 -63.08 -31.53
CA VAL A 3 9.97 -62.30 -32.31
C VAL A 3 9.34 -61.28 -33.24
N LEU A 4 9.58 -59.95 -32.94
CA LEU A 4 10.20 -59.09 -33.93
C LEU A 4 10.74 -57.83 -33.27
N SER A 5 12.10 -57.71 -33.26
CA SER A 5 12.85 -56.49 -33.04
C SER A 5 12.77 -55.60 -34.28
N VAL A 6 12.65 -54.30 -34.10
CA VAL A 6 13.08 -53.30 -35.09
C VAL A 6 13.84 -52.19 -34.39
N ALA A 7 15.14 -52.19 -34.58
CA ALA A 7 16.01 -51.07 -34.31
C ALA A 7 16.06 -50.18 -35.54
N VAL A 8 15.85 -48.89 -35.37
CA VAL A 8 16.18 -47.87 -36.38
C VAL A 8 17.08 -46.84 -35.76
N THR A 9 18.36 -46.93 -36.06
CA THR A 9 19.35 -45.88 -35.85
C THR A 9 19.30 -44.89 -37.01
N LEU A 10 19.12 -43.63 -36.71
CA LEU A 10 19.44 -42.52 -37.62
C LEU A 10 20.32 -41.52 -36.89
N ALA A 11 21.58 -41.52 -37.26
CA ALA A 11 22.55 -40.49 -36.93
C ALA A 11 22.30 -39.29 -37.88
N ALA A 12 22.20 -38.10 -37.34
CA ALA A 12 22.36 -36.88 -38.07
C ALA A 12 23.20 -35.92 -37.24
N CYS A 13 24.45 -35.72 -37.66
CA CYS A 13 25.34 -34.67 -37.23
C CYS A 13 24.77 -33.31 -37.65
N GLY A 14 24.60 -32.43 -36.69
CA GLY A 14 24.39 -31.01 -36.88
C GLY A 14 25.32 -30.26 -35.94
N ARG A 15 26.44 -29.82 -36.45
CA ARG A 15 27.30 -28.81 -35.83
C ARG A 15 26.55 -27.48 -35.94
N GLY A 16 26.30 -26.82 -34.83
CA GLY A 16 25.71 -25.48 -34.75
C GLY A 16 26.09 -24.89 -33.40
N ASP A 17 26.87 -23.90 -33.45
CA ASP A 17 27.41 -22.95 -32.51
C ASP A 17 26.87 -22.91 -31.11
N GLU A 18 27.79 -22.97 -30.17
CA GLU A 18 27.65 -22.64 -28.76
C GLU A 18 27.44 -21.12 -28.61
N ASP A 19 26.21 -20.64 -28.62
CA ASP A 19 25.86 -19.40 -27.94
C ASP A 19 25.43 -19.75 -26.52
N ALA A 20 26.36 -19.61 -25.60
CA ALA A 20 26.12 -19.61 -24.17
C ALA A 20 25.27 -18.37 -23.86
N ASP A 21 23.95 -18.54 -23.94
CA ASP A 21 23.01 -17.62 -23.33
C ASP A 21 23.18 -17.76 -21.81
N SER A 22 24.10 -16.96 -21.28
CA SER A 22 24.22 -16.70 -19.86
C SER A 22 22.96 -15.96 -19.44
N GLY A 23 21.92 -16.73 -19.12
CA GLY A 23 20.73 -16.26 -18.45
C GLY A 23 21.13 -15.59 -17.14
N VAL A 24 21.48 -14.32 -17.21
CA VAL A 24 21.60 -13.45 -16.05
C VAL A 24 20.25 -13.51 -15.35
N PRO A 25 20.18 -14.02 -14.10
CA PRO A 25 18.92 -13.98 -13.38
C PRO A 25 18.50 -12.51 -13.31
N GLN A 26 17.44 -12.17 -14.02
CA GLN A 26 16.81 -10.86 -13.96
C GLN A 26 16.40 -10.68 -12.49
N ARG A 27 17.24 -9.97 -11.75
CA ARG A 27 16.96 -9.57 -10.39
C ARG A 27 15.70 -8.70 -10.48
N VAL A 28 14.56 -9.28 -10.15
CA VAL A 28 13.31 -8.54 -9.99
C VAL A 28 13.58 -7.55 -8.86
N THR A 29 14.02 -6.36 -9.22
CA THR A 29 14.19 -5.25 -8.27
C THR A 29 12.77 -4.89 -7.85
N SER A 30 12.39 -5.26 -6.65
CA SER A 30 11.09 -4.94 -6.11
C SER A 30 10.86 -3.44 -6.24
N THR A 31 9.84 -3.03 -6.95
CA THR A 31 9.45 -1.63 -7.15
C THR A 31 9.26 -0.91 -5.80
N THR A 32 8.79 -1.64 -4.80
CA THR A 32 8.65 -1.21 -3.40
C THR A 32 9.95 -0.65 -2.84
N ARG A 33 11.10 -1.30 -3.11
CA ARG A 33 12.40 -0.85 -2.59
C ARG A 33 12.84 0.50 -3.18
N LEU A 34 12.46 0.80 -4.42
CA LEU A 34 12.71 2.10 -5.04
C LEU A 34 11.82 3.20 -4.45
N LEU A 35 10.59 2.86 -4.09
CA LEU A 35 9.64 3.80 -3.49
C LEU A 35 10.03 4.14 -2.04
N GLU A 36 10.56 3.19 -1.28
CA GLU A 36 11.09 3.42 0.07
C GLU A 36 12.29 4.38 0.10
N GLN A 37 13.01 4.51 -1.02
CA GLN A 37 14.13 5.44 -1.17
C GLN A 37 13.71 6.83 -1.67
N ALA A 38 12.43 7.02 -2.04
CA ALA A 38 11.92 8.33 -2.42
C ALA A 38 11.98 9.30 -1.22
N PRO A 39 12.31 10.58 -1.47
CA PRO A 39 12.29 11.59 -0.42
C PRO A 39 10.93 11.58 0.29
N ALA A 40 10.95 11.75 1.62
CA ALA A 40 9.72 11.86 2.39
C ALA A 40 8.89 13.05 1.84
N PRO A 41 7.59 12.86 1.55
CA PRO A 41 6.74 13.93 1.05
C PRO A 41 6.71 15.10 2.04
N ASP A 42 6.81 16.32 1.51
CA ASP A 42 6.73 17.54 2.31
C ASP A 42 5.29 17.74 2.81
N PRO A 43 5.05 17.68 4.13
CA PRO A 43 3.70 17.77 4.69
C PRO A 43 3.05 19.16 4.58
N VAL A 44 3.74 20.16 4.01
CA VAL A 44 3.15 21.49 3.71
C VAL A 44 2.56 21.55 2.29
N THR A 45 2.89 20.59 1.43
CA THR A 45 2.30 20.49 0.08
C THR A 45 0.98 19.71 0.13
N PRO A 46 0.04 19.96 -0.81
CA PRO A 46 -1.23 19.23 -0.84
C PRO A 46 -1.03 17.71 -1.04
N GLU A 47 -0.09 17.31 -1.89
CA GLU A 47 0.27 15.91 -2.10
C GLU A 47 0.88 15.28 -0.83
N GLY A 48 1.81 16.00 -0.20
CA GLY A 48 2.46 15.54 1.02
C GLY A 48 1.48 15.35 2.17
N VAL A 49 0.49 16.25 2.32
CA VAL A 49 -0.60 16.09 3.30
C VAL A 49 -1.41 14.83 3.03
N ALA A 50 -1.78 14.55 1.76
CA ALA A 50 -2.51 13.34 1.40
C ALA A 50 -1.74 12.08 1.81
N VAL A 51 -0.44 12.03 1.48
CA VAL A 51 0.42 10.88 1.80
C VAL A 51 0.57 10.70 3.32
N VAL A 52 0.91 11.76 4.05
CA VAL A 52 1.15 11.67 5.51
C VAL A 52 -0.13 11.34 6.27
N ALA A 53 -1.26 11.98 5.91
CA ALA A 53 -2.55 11.72 6.54
C ALA A 53 -3.00 10.27 6.36
N LEU A 54 -2.93 9.75 5.14
CA LEU A 54 -3.31 8.36 4.84
C LEU A 54 -2.35 7.37 5.50
N ARG A 55 -1.06 7.65 5.55
CA ARG A 55 -0.13 6.82 6.31
C ARG A 55 -0.55 6.70 7.78
N GLU A 56 -0.90 7.81 8.43
CA GLU A 56 -1.34 7.80 9.83
C GLU A 56 -2.67 7.07 10.01
N ILE A 57 -3.62 7.21 9.06
CA ILE A 57 -4.92 6.53 9.08
C ILE A 57 -4.80 5.02 8.91
N TYR A 58 -3.90 4.55 8.02
CA TYR A 58 -3.73 3.13 7.69
C TYR A 58 -2.66 2.42 8.54
N THR A 59 -1.97 3.14 9.43
CA THR A 59 -1.09 2.54 10.44
C THR A 59 -1.91 2.23 11.69
N TRP A 60 -1.86 0.97 12.19
CA TRP A 60 -2.71 0.51 13.29
C TRP A 60 -1.92 -0.19 14.37
N THR A 61 -2.38 -0.04 15.62
CA THR A 61 -1.87 -0.78 16.78
C THR A 61 -3.05 -1.51 17.46
N PRO A 62 -3.53 -2.64 16.91
CA PRO A 62 -4.77 -3.29 17.33
C PRO A 62 -4.85 -3.65 18.82
N ALA A 63 -3.70 -3.87 19.47
CA ALA A 63 -3.64 -4.17 20.91
C ALA A 63 -4.03 -2.98 21.81
N SER A 64 -3.89 -1.74 21.31
CA SER A 64 -4.13 -0.51 22.07
C SER A 64 -5.14 0.44 21.43
N GLU A 65 -5.59 0.14 20.23
CA GLU A 65 -6.53 0.97 19.46
C GLU A 65 -7.80 0.18 19.09
N ALA A 66 -8.94 0.85 19.13
CA ALA A 66 -10.16 0.34 18.53
C ALA A 66 -10.16 0.61 17.00
N PRO A 67 -10.90 -0.19 16.19
CA PRO A 67 -11.10 0.10 14.79
C PRO A 67 -11.63 1.52 14.56
N GLY A 68 -10.99 2.27 13.64
CA GLY A 68 -11.33 3.67 13.33
C GLY A 68 -10.69 4.72 14.26
N GLU A 69 -9.98 4.32 15.30
CA GLU A 69 -9.31 5.25 16.21
C GLU A 69 -8.12 5.96 15.53
N SER A 70 -7.48 5.29 14.56
CA SER A 70 -6.44 5.89 13.72
C SER A 70 -6.92 7.15 12.99
N LEU A 71 -8.19 7.20 12.57
CA LEU A 71 -8.77 8.41 11.97
C LEU A 71 -8.82 9.57 12.98
N ARG A 72 -9.14 9.29 14.26
CA ARG A 72 -9.12 10.30 15.32
C ARG A 72 -7.71 10.79 15.60
N ARG A 73 -6.73 9.89 15.61
CA ARG A 73 -5.30 10.23 15.78
C ARG A 73 -4.82 11.15 14.66
N ALA A 74 -5.26 10.90 13.42
CA ALA A 74 -4.92 11.70 12.26
C ALA A 74 -5.64 13.07 12.20
N ARG A 75 -6.46 13.44 13.20
CA ARG A 75 -7.33 14.64 13.19
C ARG A 75 -6.63 15.93 12.75
N LYS A 76 -5.37 16.10 13.11
CA LYS A 76 -4.56 17.27 12.72
C LYS A 76 -4.38 17.45 11.21
N TRP A 77 -4.54 16.35 10.45
CA TRP A 77 -4.44 16.34 8.99
C TRP A 77 -5.78 16.45 8.29
N LEU A 78 -6.91 16.31 9.03
CA LEU A 78 -8.23 16.21 8.46
C LEU A 78 -8.82 17.58 8.11
N GLY A 79 -9.55 17.61 7.00
CA GLY A 79 -10.33 18.74 6.55
C GLY A 79 -11.74 18.75 7.16
N PRO A 80 -12.50 19.84 6.90
CA PRO A 80 -13.80 20.06 7.51
C PRO A 80 -14.82 18.91 7.32
N SER A 81 -14.80 18.25 6.15
CA SER A 81 -15.76 17.18 5.86
C SER A 81 -15.46 15.92 6.69
N LEU A 82 -14.19 15.50 6.76
CA LEU A 82 -13.79 14.34 7.57
C LEU A 82 -13.93 14.61 9.07
N ILE A 83 -13.61 15.83 9.53
CA ILE A 83 -13.83 16.23 10.93
C ILE A 83 -15.31 16.14 11.28
N ARG A 84 -16.19 16.65 10.43
CA ARG A 84 -17.65 16.60 10.64
C ARG A 84 -18.15 15.16 10.70
N THR A 85 -17.69 14.30 9.81
CA THR A 85 -18.01 12.87 9.82
C THR A 85 -17.53 12.22 11.11
N LEU A 86 -16.30 12.49 11.52
CA LEU A 86 -15.70 11.96 12.74
C LEU A 86 -16.49 12.38 14.00
N ASP A 87 -16.93 13.64 14.07
CA ASP A 87 -17.66 14.19 15.19
C ASP A 87 -19.14 13.77 15.19
N SER A 88 -19.70 13.41 14.02
CA SER A 88 -21.08 12.94 13.86
C SER A 88 -21.24 11.43 14.02
N SER A 89 -20.15 10.68 13.93
CA SER A 89 -20.22 9.23 14.09
C SER A 89 -20.53 8.89 15.54
N PRO A 90 -21.61 8.12 15.81
CA PRO A 90 -21.87 7.64 17.16
C PRO A 90 -20.66 6.83 17.63
N THR A 91 -20.36 6.94 18.93
CA THR A 91 -19.26 6.21 19.60
C THR A 91 -19.57 4.70 19.69
N GLU A 92 -20.40 4.18 18.79
CA GLU A 92 -20.62 2.74 18.67
C GLU A 92 -19.32 2.11 18.24
N THR A 93 -18.72 1.39 19.17
CA THR A 93 -17.51 0.61 18.92
C THR A 93 -17.87 -0.43 17.86
N ALA A 94 -17.50 -0.15 16.60
CA ALA A 94 -17.65 -1.11 15.53
C ALA A 94 -17.05 -2.44 16.00
N LYS A 95 -17.82 -3.54 15.93
CA LYS A 95 -17.28 -4.86 16.29
C LYS A 95 -16.01 -5.10 15.47
N PRO A 96 -14.87 -5.34 16.11
CA PRO A 96 -13.63 -5.61 15.40
C PRO A 96 -13.84 -6.80 14.45
N ALA A 97 -13.34 -6.69 13.23
CA ALA A 97 -13.22 -7.85 12.36
C ALA A 97 -12.39 -8.94 13.06
N LEU A 98 -12.66 -10.21 12.77
CA LEU A 98 -11.93 -11.34 13.38
C LEU A 98 -10.42 -11.14 13.26
N GLN A 99 -9.94 -10.71 12.12
CA GLN A 99 -8.53 -10.45 11.85
C GLN A 99 -7.95 -9.36 12.78
N TRP A 100 -8.70 -8.28 13.06
CA TRP A 100 -8.27 -7.25 14.01
C TRP A 100 -8.08 -7.82 15.42
N ALA A 101 -9.03 -8.66 15.88
CA ALA A 101 -8.94 -9.29 17.18
C ALA A 101 -7.75 -10.27 17.27
N ASP A 102 -7.43 -10.96 16.17
CA ASP A 102 -6.27 -11.85 16.10
C ASP A 102 -4.95 -11.07 16.17
N TRP A 103 -4.84 -9.97 15.45
CA TRP A 103 -3.68 -9.07 15.53
C TRP A 103 -3.52 -8.47 16.94
N ALA A 104 -4.63 -8.01 17.54
CA ALA A 104 -4.61 -7.48 18.91
C ALA A 104 -4.09 -8.51 19.91
N ARG A 105 -4.58 -9.75 19.82
CA ARG A 105 -4.17 -10.87 20.69
C ARG A 105 -2.72 -11.26 20.48
N ALA A 106 -2.24 -11.18 19.23
CA ALA A 106 -0.84 -11.46 18.89
C ALA A 106 0.11 -10.30 19.23
N GLY A 107 -0.38 -9.14 19.65
CA GLY A 107 0.44 -7.94 19.86
C GLY A 107 1.05 -7.39 18.56
N ALA A 108 0.41 -7.66 17.42
CA ALA A 108 0.90 -7.24 16.14
C ALA A 108 0.63 -5.75 15.88
N ARG A 109 1.46 -5.15 15.03
CA ARG A 109 1.31 -3.79 14.52
C ARG A 109 1.15 -3.83 13.01
N VAL A 110 0.32 -2.97 12.46
CA VAL A 110 0.18 -2.78 11.01
C VAL A 110 0.83 -1.46 10.64
N ASP A 111 1.91 -1.52 9.89
CA ASP A 111 2.61 -0.36 9.36
C ASP A 111 2.16 -0.07 7.93
N ALA A 112 1.85 1.17 7.63
CA ALA A 112 1.48 1.61 6.30
C ALA A 112 2.64 2.38 5.63
N PHE A 113 2.91 2.03 4.38
CA PHE A 113 3.69 2.82 3.44
C PHE A 113 2.72 3.43 2.42
N THR A 114 2.78 4.75 2.22
CA THR A 114 1.90 5.48 1.32
C THR A 114 2.70 6.35 0.37
N PHE A 115 2.25 6.42 -0.88
CA PHE A 115 2.93 7.20 -1.92
C PHE A 115 1.93 7.72 -2.95
N ALA A 116 2.21 8.90 -3.52
CA ALA A 116 1.47 9.40 -4.65
C ALA A 116 1.90 8.67 -5.92
N SER A 117 0.95 8.21 -6.73
CA SER A 117 1.26 7.44 -7.95
C SER A 117 1.85 8.29 -9.08
N GLY A 118 1.85 9.62 -8.96
CA GLY A 118 2.24 10.54 -10.03
C GLY A 118 1.23 10.62 -11.18
N GLU A 119 0.20 9.78 -11.18
CA GLU A 119 -0.87 9.84 -12.17
C GLU A 119 -1.85 10.97 -11.85
N ARG A 120 -2.30 11.67 -12.90
CA ARG A 120 -3.30 12.71 -12.73
C ARG A 120 -4.65 12.08 -12.37
N SER A 121 -5.22 12.49 -11.23
CA SER A 121 -6.57 12.05 -10.84
C SER A 121 -7.63 12.56 -11.80
N PRO A 122 -8.69 11.78 -12.08
CA PRO A 122 -9.75 12.18 -13.02
C PRO A 122 -10.46 13.49 -12.66
N GLY A 123 -10.52 13.83 -11.38
CA GLY A 123 -11.11 15.06 -10.85
C GLY A 123 -10.10 16.10 -10.42
N ALA A 124 -8.85 16.07 -10.97
CA ALA A 124 -7.82 17.03 -10.61
C ALA A 124 -8.32 18.46 -10.86
N THR A 125 -8.76 19.10 -9.79
CA THR A 125 -9.13 20.51 -9.76
C THR A 125 -7.89 21.31 -9.36
N GLY A 126 -7.75 22.50 -9.93
CA GLY A 126 -6.71 23.44 -9.51
C GLY A 126 -7.20 24.32 -8.35
N GLY A 127 -6.29 25.10 -7.78
CA GLY A 127 -6.64 26.03 -6.71
C GLY A 127 -6.74 25.38 -5.33
N ASP A 128 -7.80 25.69 -4.61
CA ASP A 128 -7.95 25.32 -3.19
C ASP A 128 -8.46 23.88 -2.95
N VAL A 129 -8.75 23.13 -4.01
CA VAL A 129 -9.15 21.71 -3.94
C VAL A 129 -8.32 20.91 -4.93
N GLN A 130 -7.64 19.88 -4.47
CA GLN A 130 -6.80 19.01 -5.28
C GLN A 130 -7.05 17.55 -4.98
N GLN A 131 -6.88 16.70 -5.99
CA GLN A 131 -7.04 15.25 -5.86
C GLN A 131 -5.76 14.52 -6.27
N PHE A 132 -5.43 13.49 -5.49
CA PHE A 132 -4.25 12.65 -5.70
C PHE A 132 -4.65 11.18 -5.63
N LYS A 133 -4.07 10.38 -6.50
CA LYS A 133 -4.14 8.92 -6.43
C LYS A 133 -3.01 8.44 -5.54
N ILE A 134 -3.36 7.86 -4.40
CA ILE A 134 -2.41 7.41 -3.38
C ILE A 134 -2.42 5.89 -3.32
N GLY A 135 -1.25 5.29 -3.50
CA GLY A 135 -1.00 3.88 -3.23
C GLY A 135 -0.75 3.67 -1.74
N ILE A 136 -1.25 2.56 -1.21
CA ILE A 136 -1.14 2.16 0.18
C ILE A 136 -0.67 0.71 0.23
N GLU A 137 0.48 0.48 0.84
CA GLU A 137 1.00 -0.84 1.15
C GLU A 137 1.04 -1.00 2.66
N GLN A 138 0.53 -2.12 3.17
CA GLN A 138 0.52 -2.38 4.60
C GLN A 138 1.27 -3.67 4.91
N THR A 139 2.02 -3.66 6.01
CA THR A 139 2.74 -4.81 6.53
C THR A 139 2.37 -5.02 7.98
N VAL A 140 1.90 -6.22 8.31
CA VAL A 140 1.71 -6.66 9.68
C VAL A 140 3.05 -7.10 10.23
N ALA A 141 3.50 -6.50 11.32
CA ALA A 141 4.71 -6.86 12.04
C ALA A 141 4.34 -7.51 13.37
N TYR A 142 4.85 -8.71 13.63
CA TYR A 142 4.62 -9.48 14.83
C TYR A 142 5.80 -9.36 15.79
N PRO A 143 5.59 -9.50 17.12
CA PRO A 143 6.67 -9.40 18.10
C PRO A 143 7.78 -10.45 17.95
N ASP A 144 7.49 -11.57 17.30
CA ASP A 144 8.45 -12.64 16.99
C ASP A 144 9.33 -12.34 15.76
N GLY A 145 9.17 -11.17 15.14
CA GLY A 145 9.91 -10.75 13.96
C GLY A 145 9.28 -11.21 12.62
N ARG A 146 8.22 -11.99 12.65
CA ARG A 146 7.46 -12.38 11.46
C ARG A 146 6.74 -11.15 10.88
N THR A 147 6.69 -11.06 9.56
CA THR A 147 5.95 -10.03 8.84
C THR A 147 5.00 -10.64 7.81
N GLU A 148 3.91 -9.97 7.54
CA GLU A 148 2.89 -10.37 6.56
C GLU A 148 2.45 -9.14 5.77
N ALA A 149 2.56 -9.19 4.44
CA ALA A 149 2.07 -8.13 3.58
C ALA A 149 0.56 -8.27 3.38
N LEU A 150 -0.17 -7.17 3.54
CA LEU A 150 -1.60 -7.11 3.19
C LEU A 150 -1.77 -6.77 1.72
N PRO A 151 -2.93 -7.07 1.12
CA PRO A 151 -3.22 -6.65 -0.25
C PRO A 151 -3.08 -5.14 -0.38
N PRO A 152 -2.35 -4.65 -1.41
CA PRO A 152 -2.19 -3.22 -1.63
C PRO A 152 -3.53 -2.57 -1.99
N ALA A 153 -3.71 -1.33 -1.57
CA ALA A 153 -4.89 -0.54 -1.88
C ALA A 153 -4.50 0.74 -2.63
N THR A 154 -5.46 1.30 -3.35
CA THR A 154 -5.31 2.60 -3.99
C THR A 154 -6.55 3.42 -3.68
N VAL A 155 -6.37 4.67 -3.26
CA VAL A 155 -7.46 5.59 -2.94
C VAL A 155 -7.28 6.91 -3.69
N ILE A 156 -8.39 7.60 -3.92
CA ILE A 156 -8.38 9.00 -4.38
C ILE A 156 -8.52 9.89 -3.15
N ALA A 157 -7.47 10.61 -2.84
CA ALA A 157 -7.44 11.59 -1.76
C ALA A 157 -7.85 12.96 -2.26
N THR A 158 -8.86 13.59 -1.66
CA THR A 158 -9.23 14.97 -1.89
C THR A 158 -8.65 15.83 -0.77
N VAL A 159 -7.86 16.82 -1.15
CA VAL A 159 -7.19 17.75 -0.23
C VAL A 159 -7.71 19.15 -0.47
N VAL A 160 -8.04 19.86 0.61
CA VAL A 160 -8.55 21.22 0.56
C VAL A 160 -7.62 22.18 1.29
N ARG A 161 -7.59 23.43 0.80
CA ARG A 161 -6.87 24.50 1.46
C ARG A 161 -7.73 25.13 2.55
N THR A 162 -7.17 25.23 3.74
CA THR A 162 -7.79 25.89 4.90
C THR A 162 -6.92 27.06 5.36
N ALA A 163 -7.36 27.82 6.36
CA ALA A 163 -6.57 28.87 6.99
C ALA A 163 -5.28 28.32 7.63
N GLU A 164 -5.30 27.06 8.09
CA GLU A 164 -4.14 26.40 8.71
C GLU A 164 -3.29 25.60 7.70
N GLY A 165 -3.57 25.73 6.38
CA GLY A 165 -2.87 25.02 5.31
C GLY A 165 -3.70 23.91 4.68
N TRP A 166 -3.06 22.98 3.98
CA TRP A 166 -3.73 21.88 3.31
C TRP A 166 -4.23 20.82 4.30
N ARG A 167 -5.39 20.23 4.02
CA ARG A 167 -6.02 19.18 4.85
C ARG A 167 -6.67 18.12 3.97
N LEU A 168 -6.59 16.86 4.38
CA LEU A 168 -7.29 15.74 3.75
C LEU A 168 -8.78 15.84 4.08
N ASP A 169 -9.63 16.05 3.07
CA ASP A 169 -11.07 16.31 3.26
C ASP A 169 -11.96 15.12 2.89
N ALA A 170 -11.47 14.25 1.98
CA ALA A 170 -12.11 12.99 1.63
C ALA A 170 -11.10 11.98 1.08
N PHE A 171 -11.40 10.69 1.17
CA PHE A 171 -10.68 9.61 0.49
C PHE A 171 -11.59 8.40 0.25
N GLY A 172 -11.36 7.65 -0.84
CA GLY A 172 -12.12 6.45 -1.22
C GLY A 172 -11.61 5.82 -2.51
#